data_a678ba6fba245d32c40b84a445420109
#
_entry.id   a678ba6fba245d32c40b84a445420109
#
_cell.length_a   1.000
_cell.length_b   1.000
_cell.length_c   1.000
_cell.angle_alpha   90.00
_cell.angle_beta   90.00
_cell.angle_gamma   90.00
#
_symmetry.space_group_name_H-M   'P 1'
#
loop_
_entity.id
_entity.type
_entity.pdbx_description
1 polymer ?
#
loop_
_entity_poly.entity_id
_entity_poly.type
_entity_poly.pdbx_seq_one_letter_code
_entity_poly.pdbx_strand_id
1 'polypeptide(L)'
;MEKFEHEYKADQIQVLEGLEAVRKRPGMYIGSVSARGLHHLVYEIVDNSVDEALAGYCKNIHVTIEPGNVIKVEDDGRGIPVDIHPKTKISAAETVYTVLHAGGKFGGDSGYKVSGGLHGVGSSVVNALSTWTEVTIQRDGGIYQMSFERGKTVKSLQRIGDSDKTGTTVRFLADDTIFETLEYEYEILENRLREMAFLTKGLRITLTDERGETPKKADFCYEGGLISFVEFLNKNKEKLNPKPIYIEKNGDTPVEIAIQYTTSYSENIYSFVNNINTIEGGTHLEGFRRSLTKVFNDYARSHNILKEKDSNLQGEDIREGITAVISVKVKEPQFEGQTKTKLGNSEVTGAVQSVMNEELSAFLEENPAVAKVVLEKCISASRAREAARKARELVRRKNVLENTTLPGKLADCSSNKPEECEVYIVEGDSAGGSAKQGRDRKFQAILPLWGKMLNVEKSRADKIYNNDKLQPVILSVGAGIGADFDITKIRYGKVIIMADADVDGAHIRTLLLTFFFRYMRPLVENGNVYLAQPPLYKLARKGMKDVYCYSDDELTQKLDELGRDGMNIQRYKGLGEMNPEQLWETTMNPETRTMVQVTVEDAIKADEIFTILMGDDIAPRRQFIEENAKFVKNLDI
;
A
#
# COMPACT_ATOMS: atom_id res chain seq x y z
N MET A 1 -6.55 -6.42 -40.42
CA MET A 1 -7.31 -5.42 -39.67
C MET A 1 -8.47 -5.01 -40.56
N GLU A 2 -9.64 -5.58 -40.33
CA GLU A 2 -10.88 -5.10 -40.95
C GLU A 2 -11.20 -3.72 -40.37
N LYS A 3 -11.28 -2.73 -41.26
CA LYS A 3 -11.82 -1.41 -40.89
C LYS A 3 -13.31 -1.60 -40.57
N PHE A 4 -13.68 -1.49 -39.30
CA PHE A 4 -15.07 -1.32 -38.92
C PHE A 4 -15.49 0.10 -39.40
N GLU A 5 -16.19 0.16 -40.52
CA GLU A 5 -16.88 1.38 -40.99
C GLU A 5 -18.20 1.56 -40.19
N HIS A 6 -18.07 1.91 -38.91
CA HIS A 6 -19.18 2.53 -38.20
C HIS A 6 -18.94 4.05 -38.21
N GLU A 7 -19.76 4.78 -38.98
CA GLU A 7 -19.78 6.24 -38.89
C GLU A 7 -20.11 6.62 -37.44
N TYR A 8 -19.16 7.31 -36.78
CA TYR A 8 -19.34 7.88 -35.46
C TYR A 8 -20.30 9.06 -35.53
N LYS A 9 -21.55 8.87 -35.10
CA LYS A 9 -22.63 9.88 -35.14
C LYS A 9 -22.99 10.36 -33.73
N ALA A 10 -23.67 11.52 -33.67
CA ALA A 10 -24.07 12.14 -32.41
C ALA A 10 -24.99 11.26 -31.54
N ASP A 11 -25.78 10.37 -32.15
CA ASP A 11 -26.63 9.37 -31.47
C ASP A 11 -25.88 8.26 -30.71
N GLN A 12 -24.57 8.11 -31.03
CA GLN A 12 -23.69 7.16 -30.33
C GLN A 12 -23.04 7.77 -29.08
N ILE A 13 -23.20 9.09 -28.88
CA ILE A 13 -22.73 9.78 -27.69
C ILE A 13 -23.74 9.56 -26.57
N GLN A 14 -23.43 8.65 -25.64
CA GLN A 14 -24.25 8.42 -24.45
C GLN A 14 -23.94 9.47 -23.38
N VAL A 15 -24.95 10.22 -22.97
CA VAL A 15 -24.88 11.09 -21.79
C VAL A 15 -25.36 10.29 -20.59
N LEU A 16 -24.49 10.09 -19.61
CA LEU A 16 -24.81 9.44 -18.35
C LEU A 16 -25.12 10.50 -17.31
N GLU A 17 -26.31 10.44 -16.72
CA GLU A 17 -26.75 11.39 -15.71
C GLU A 17 -26.74 10.76 -14.31
N GLY A 18 -26.38 11.57 -13.29
CA GLY A 18 -26.48 11.20 -11.89
C GLY A 18 -25.69 9.94 -11.51
N LEU A 19 -26.29 9.07 -10.71
CA LEU A 19 -25.65 7.89 -10.14
C LEU A 19 -25.46 6.73 -11.14
N GLU A 20 -26.11 6.78 -12.30
CA GLU A 20 -25.88 5.78 -13.36
C GLU A 20 -24.45 5.86 -13.92
N ALA A 21 -23.85 7.07 -13.96
CA ALA A 21 -22.46 7.26 -14.35
C ALA A 21 -21.50 6.51 -13.40
N VAL A 22 -21.78 6.55 -12.10
CA VAL A 22 -21.01 5.84 -11.06
C VAL A 22 -21.06 4.33 -11.28
N ARG A 23 -22.27 3.79 -11.50
CA ARG A 23 -22.47 2.34 -11.71
C ARG A 23 -21.81 1.83 -12.99
N LYS A 24 -21.81 2.63 -14.07
CA LYS A 24 -21.17 2.26 -15.36
C LYS A 24 -19.63 2.39 -15.33
N ARG A 25 -19.08 3.28 -14.51
CA ARG A 25 -17.64 3.56 -14.41
C ARG A 25 -17.17 3.66 -12.96
N PRO A 26 -17.38 2.61 -12.13
CA PRO A 26 -17.06 2.66 -10.71
C PRO A 26 -15.58 2.97 -10.45
N GLY A 27 -14.67 2.45 -11.28
CA GLY A 27 -13.23 2.69 -11.16
C GLY A 27 -12.83 4.17 -11.19
N MET A 28 -13.61 5.06 -11.79
CA MET A 28 -13.35 6.51 -11.75
C MET A 28 -13.55 7.12 -10.36
N TYR A 29 -14.37 6.49 -9.50
CA TYR A 29 -14.74 7.00 -8.17
C TYR A 29 -14.05 6.27 -7.03
N ILE A 30 -13.86 4.96 -7.16
CA ILE A 30 -13.28 4.10 -6.11
C ILE A 30 -11.96 3.41 -6.52
N GLY A 31 -11.43 3.74 -7.71
CA GLY A 31 -10.15 3.25 -8.22
C GLY A 31 -10.19 1.85 -8.83
N SER A 32 -10.93 0.91 -8.26
CA SER A 32 -11.09 -0.47 -8.78
C SER A 32 -12.41 -1.10 -8.32
N VAL A 33 -12.77 -2.25 -8.87
CA VAL A 33 -13.90 -3.09 -8.42
C VAL A 33 -13.43 -4.37 -7.70
N SER A 34 -12.14 -4.50 -7.45
CA SER A 34 -11.54 -5.55 -6.64
C SER A 34 -11.78 -5.35 -5.14
N ALA A 35 -11.22 -6.21 -4.28
CA ALA A 35 -11.26 -6.07 -2.83
C ALA A 35 -10.87 -4.65 -2.36
N ARG A 36 -9.87 -4.01 -2.99
CA ARG A 36 -9.44 -2.64 -2.66
C ARG A 36 -10.57 -1.62 -2.82
N GLY A 37 -11.32 -1.66 -3.92
CA GLY A 37 -12.45 -0.76 -4.16
C GLY A 37 -13.62 -1.07 -3.22
N LEU A 38 -13.82 -2.35 -2.86
CA LEU A 38 -14.81 -2.76 -1.87
C LEU A 38 -14.55 -2.12 -0.50
N HIS A 39 -13.31 -2.21 0.02
CA HIS A 39 -12.93 -1.59 1.29
C HIS A 39 -13.01 -0.06 1.24
N HIS A 40 -12.80 0.54 0.07
CA HIS A 40 -12.93 1.99 -0.12
C HIS A 40 -14.32 2.53 0.20
N LEU A 41 -15.39 1.74 -0.04
CA LEU A 41 -16.75 2.12 0.36
C LEU A 41 -16.87 2.37 1.87
N VAL A 42 -16.22 1.54 2.68
CA VAL A 42 -16.18 1.71 4.14
C VAL A 42 -15.46 3.00 4.50
N TYR A 43 -14.31 3.26 3.85
CA TYR A 43 -13.52 4.47 4.11
C TYR A 43 -14.29 5.75 3.81
N GLU A 44 -15.07 5.80 2.71
CA GLU A 44 -15.86 6.98 2.36
C GLU A 44 -16.93 7.32 3.43
N ILE A 45 -17.53 6.32 4.07
CA ILE A 45 -18.50 6.55 5.15
C ILE A 45 -17.78 6.93 6.45
N VAL A 46 -16.69 6.24 6.82
CA VAL A 46 -15.91 6.54 8.02
C VAL A 46 -15.27 7.92 7.94
N ASP A 47 -14.76 8.33 6.77
CA ASP A 47 -14.19 9.66 6.55
C ASP A 47 -15.20 10.78 6.84
N ASN A 48 -16.51 10.57 6.57
CA ASN A 48 -17.54 11.53 6.93
C ASN A 48 -17.68 11.67 8.45
N SER A 49 -17.60 10.58 9.19
CA SER A 49 -17.65 10.58 10.67
C SER A 49 -16.35 11.19 11.26
N VAL A 50 -15.20 10.94 10.64
CA VAL A 50 -13.92 11.58 11.01
C VAL A 50 -13.96 13.09 10.76
N ASP A 51 -14.61 13.56 9.68
CA ASP A 51 -14.81 14.99 9.45
C ASP A 51 -15.66 15.66 10.55
N GLU A 52 -16.67 14.96 11.10
CA GLU A 52 -17.40 15.42 12.29
C GLU A 52 -16.48 15.49 13.51
N ALA A 53 -15.55 14.55 13.67
CA ALA A 53 -14.56 14.57 14.75
C ALA A 53 -13.55 15.71 14.58
N LEU A 54 -13.07 15.98 13.36
CA LEU A 54 -12.20 17.13 13.06
C LEU A 54 -12.90 18.47 13.30
N ALA A 55 -14.22 18.51 13.14
CA ALA A 55 -15.04 19.67 13.48
C ALA A 55 -15.35 19.78 14.98
N GLY A 56 -14.96 18.77 15.79
CA GLY A 56 -15.12 18.75 17.25
C GLY A 56 -16.46 18.20 17.76
N TYR A 57 -17.26 17.57 16.90
CA TYR A 57 -18.62 17.12 17.25
C TYR A 57 -18.75 15.60 17.42
N CYS A 58 -17.79 14.79 16.97
CA CYS A 58 -17.80 13.34 17.10
C CYS A 58 -16.65 12.88 17.99
N LYS A 59 -16.91 11.92 18.88
CA LYS A 59 -15.91 11.29 19.76
C LYS A 59 -15.83 9.78 19.60
N ASN A 60 -16.88 9.16 19.10
CA ASN A 60 -16.97 7.71 18.96
C ASN A 60 -17.48 7.33 17.57
N ILE A 61 -16.77 6.41 16.93
CA ILE A 61 -17.16 5.79 15.65
C ILE A 61 -17.16 4.29 15.87
N HIS A 62 -18.24 3.62 15.49
CA HIS A 62 -18.38 2.18 15.54
C HIS A 62 -18.56 1.62 14.14
N VAL A 63 -17.65 0.73 13.73
CA VAL A 63 -17.72 0.03 12.45
C VAL A 63 -17.99 -1.44 12.74
N THR A 64 -19.03 -1.99 12.13
CA THR A 64 -19.41 -3.39 12.29
C THR A 64 -19.50 -4.08 10.93
N ILE A 65 -18.88 -5.25 10.81
CA ILE A 65 -19.08 -6.17 9.70
C ILE A 65 -20.14 -7.17 10.18
N GLU A 66 -21.37 -6.97 9.75
CA GLU A 66 -22.50 -7.83 10.11
C GLU A 66 -22.52 -9.13 9.27
N PRO A 67 -23.24 -10.18 9.71
CA PRO A 67 -23.44 -11.37 8.90
C PRO A 67 -23.96 -11.05 7.48
N GLY A 68 -23.46 -11.74 6.47
CA GLY A 68 -23.79 -11.49 5.07
C GLY A 68 -23.02 -10.32 4.44
N ASN A 69 -21.89 -9.93 5.07
CA ASN A 69 -21.00 -8.84 4.59
C ASN A 69 -21.71 -7.47 4.50
N VAL A 70 -22.67 -7.21 5.40
CA VAL A 70 -23.24 -5.89 5.57
C VAL A 70 -22.31 -5.04 6.42
N ILE A 71 -22.05 -3.82 5.98
CA ILE A 71 -21.29 -2.84 6.77
C ILE A 71 -22.25 -1.92 7.48
N LYS A 72 -21.98 -1.69 8.77
CA LYS A 72 -22.64 -0.68 9.59
C LYS A 72 -21.60 0.26 10.16
N VAL A 73 -21.79 1.57 9.94
CA VAL A 73 -20.97 2.65 10.52
C VAL A 73 -21.87 3.55 11.33
N GLU A 74 -21.53 3.77 12.59
CA GLU A 74 -22.27 4.62 13.54
C GLU A 74 -21.34 5.66 14.12
N ASP A 75 -21.78 6.92 14.15
CA ASP A 75 -21.06 8.02 14.81
C ASP A 75 -21.99 8.78 15.80
N ASP A 76 -21.36 9.47 16.75
CA ASP A 76 -22.03 10.34 17.69
C ASP A 76 -21.89 11.84 17.32
N GLY A 77 -21.74 12.14 16.03
CA GLY A 77 -21.67 13.50 15.49
C GLY A 77 -23.00 14.26 15.56
N ARG A 78 -23.10 15.38 14.84
CA ARG A 78 -24.32 16.22 14.83
C ARG A 78 -25.51 15.57 14.11
N GLY A 79 -25.29 14.52 13.32
CA GLY A 79 -26.26 13.96 12.38
C GLY A 79 -26.38 14.83 11.10
N ILE A 80 -26.66 14.21 9.98
CA ILE A 80 -26.86 14.89 8.70
C ILE A 80 -28.11 15.78 8.79
N PRO A 81 -28.12 17.02 8.21
CA PRO A 81 -29.30 17.87 8.20
C PRO A 81 -30.52 17.20 7.58
N VAL A 82 -31.66 17.32 8.24
CA VAL A 82 -32.94 16.66 7.84
C VAL A 82 -33.90 17.60 7.14
N ASP A 83 -33.60 18.90 7.13
CA ASP A 83 -34.42 19.94 6.50
C ASP A 83 -34.51 19.78 4.99
N ILE A 84 -35.56 20.37 4.39
CA ILE A 84 -35.76 20.38 2.93
C ILE A 84 -34.71 21.30 2.28
N HIS A 85 -33.93 20.72 1.38
CA HIS A 85 -32.91 21.47 0.65
C HIS A 85 -33.55 22.44 -0.37
N PRO A 86 -33.18 23.73 -0.38
CA PRO A 86 -33.89 24.76 -1.15
C PRO A 86 -33.87 24.53 -2.67
N LYS A 87 -32.80 23.92 -3.21
CA LYS A 87 -32.67 23.66 -4.66
C LYS A 87 -33.31 22.33 -5.09
N THR A 88 -33.06 21.24 -4.37
CA THR A 88 -33.51 19.91 -4.76
C THR A 88 -34.95 19.60 -4.36
N LYS A 89 -35.50 20.33 -3.39
CA LYS A 89 -36.85 20.17 -2.84
C LYS A 89 -37.11 18.84 -2.13
N ILE A 90 -36.06 18.05 -1.89
CA ILE A 90 -36.04 16.86 -1.03
C ILE A 90 -35.22 17.16 0.22
N SER A 91 -35.15 16.26 1.19
CA SER A 91 -34.33 16.47 2.39
C SER A 91 -32.84 16.64 2.04
N ALA A 92 -32.12 17.43 2.84
CA ALA A 92 -30.67 17.58 2.66
C ALA A 92 -29.96 16.23 2.75
N ALA A 93 -30.38 15.37 3.68
CA ALA A 93 -29.86 14.01 3.82
C ALA A 93 -30.07 13.19 2.54
N GLU A 94 -31.26 13.17 1.97
CA GLU A 94 -31.55 12.45 0.73
C GLU A 94 -30.74 13.05 -0.45
N THR A 95 -30.57 14.36 -0.48
CA THR A 95 -29.75 15.06 -1.51
C THR A 95 -28.30 14.57 -1.47
N VAL A 96 -27.69 14.42 -0.28
CA VAL A 96 -26.30 13.93 -0.13
C VAL A 96 -26.11 12.51 -0.66
N TYR A 97 -27.12 11.65 -0.57
CA TYR A 97 -27.05 10.26 -1.04
C TYR A 97 -27.47 10.07 -2.50
N THR A 98 -28.17 11.02 -3.12
CA THR A 98 -28.73 10.85 -4.48
C THR A 98 -28.14 11.78 -5.53
N VAL A 99 -27.48 12.87 -5.11
CA VAL A 99 -26.95 13.88 -6.02
C VAL A 99 -25.42 13.91 -5.91
N LEU A 100 -24.72 13.76 -7.04
CA LEU A 100 -23.27 13.93 -7.10
C LEU A 100 -22.91 15.42 -6.87
N HIS A 101 -21.77 15.63 -6.22
CA HIS A 101 -21.28 16.96 -5.86
C HIS A 101 -22.25 17.75 -4.96
N ALA A 102 -22.95 17.03 -4.10
CA ALA A 102 -23.79 17.61 -3.04
C ALA A 102 -23.15 17.36 -1.67
N GLY A 103 -22.95 18.41 -0.88
CA GLY A 103 -22.38 18.28 0.47
C GLY A 103 -22.28 19.63 1.16
N GLY A 104 -22.28 19.61 2.49
CA GLY A 104 -22.15 20.80 3.36
C GLY A 104 -20.71 21.28 3.56
N LYS A 105 -19.75 20.70 2.83
CA LYS A 105 -18.30 20.96 3.00
C LYS A 105 -17.72 21.87 1.90
N PHE A 106 -18.58 22.41 1.04
CA PHE A 106 -18.22 23.36 -0.02
C PHE A 106 -18.35 24.80 0.46
N GLY A 107 -17.25 25.53 0.68
CA GLY A 107 -17.21 26.97 0.92
C GLY A 107 -16.93 27.40 2.36
N GLY A 108 -16.42 28.62 2.51
CA GLY A 108 -15.82 29.15 3.74
C GLY A 108 -16.78 29.37 4.93
N ASP A 109 -18.10 29.38 4.73
CA ASP A 109 -19.13 29.50 5.79
C ASP A 109 -19.73 28.15 6.19
N SER A 110 -19.20 27.04 5.66
CA SER A 110 -19.59 25.70 6.08
C SER A 110 -19.12 25.44 7.52
N GLY A 111 -19.88 24.71 8.30
CA GLY A 111 -19.50 24.35 9.69
C GLY A 111 -18.23 23.48 9.80
N TYR A 112 -17.47 23.30 8.70
CA TYR A 112 -16.22 22.55 8.63
C TYR A 112 -15.09 23.46 8.16
N LYS A 113 -14.14 23.73 9.06
CA LYS A 113 -12.92 24.49 8.72
C LYS A 113 -11.93 23.66 7.89
N VAL A 114 -11.94 22.35 8.09
CA VAL A 114 -11.09 21.36 7.43
C VAL A 114 -11.92 20.09 7.22
N SER A 115 -11.84 19.46 6.08
CA SER A 115 -12.47 18.18 5.82
C SER A 115 -11.67 17.33 4.83
N GLY A 116 -11.80 16.01 4.93
CA GLY A 116 -11.29 15.06 3.92
C GLY A 116 -12.25 14.88 2.74
N GLY A 117 -13.56 15.04 2.99
CA GLY A 117 -14.63 14.88 2.01
C GLY A 117 -14.84 16.10 1.13
N LEU A 118 -13.98 16.36 0.15
CA LEU A 118 -13.95 17.59 -0.65
C LEU A 118 -14.84 17.55 -1.89
N HIS A 119 -15.13 16.37 -2.44
CA HIS A 119 -15.81 16.24 -3.72
C HIS A 119 -17.32 16.12 -3.61
N GLY A 120 -17.85 15.87 -2.37
CA GLY A 120 -19.29 15.69 -2.13
C GLY A 120 -19.88 14.51 -2.90
N VAL A 121 -19.10 13.43 -3.06
CA VAL A 121 -19.52 12.24 -3.81
C VAL A 121 -19.48 10.95 -3.00
N GLY A 122 -18.76 10.87 -1.88
CA GLY A 122 -18.54 9.62 -1.13
C GLY A 122 -19.84 8.89 -0.78
N SER A 123 -20.77 9.54 -0.08
CA SER A 123 -22.05 8.93 0.30
C SER A 123 -22.89 8.51 -0.89
N SER A 124 -22.95 9.33 -1.95
CA SER A 124 -23.71 9.01 -3.17
C SER A 124 -23.06 7.90 -3.98
N VAL A 125 -21.74 7.79 -3.98
CA VAL A 125 -20.99 6.68 -4.59
C VAL A 125 -21.25 5.38 -3.85
N VAL A 126 -21.17 5.37 -2.51
CA VAL A 126 -21.51 4.17 -1.72
C VAL A 126 -22.95 3.73 -1.98
N ASN A 127 -23.90 4.66 -1.99
CA ASN A 127 -25.29 4.36 -2.31
C ASN A 127 -25.46 3.78 -3.73
N ALA A 128 -24.81 4.36 -4.74
CA ALA A 128 -24.88 3.89 -6.11
C ALA A 128 -24.29 2.48 -6.31
N LEU A 129 -23.24 2.15 -5.56
CA LEU A 129 -22.49 0.88 -5.67
C LEU A 129 -22.95 -0.19 -4.66
N SER A 130 -24.05 0.07 -3.94
CA SER A 130 -24.66 -0.86 -3.00
C SER A 130 -25.96 -1.43 -3.55
N THR A 131 -26.25 -2.69 -3.24
CA THR A 131 -27.54 -3.33 -3.49
C THR A 131 -28.63 -2.58 -2.74
N TRP A 132 -28.36 -2.26 -1.47
CA TRP A 132 -29.20 -1.39 -0.66
C TRP A 132 -28.37 -0.58 0.32
N THR A 133 -28.89 0.57 0.71
CA THR A 133 -28.33 1.46 1.74
C THR A 133 -29.45 1.94 2.65
N GLU A 134 -29.25 1.87 3.96
CA GLU A 134 -30.13 2.40 4.99
C GLU A 134 -29.39 3.45 5.82
N VAL A 135 -30.03 4.57 6.02
CA VAL A 135 -29.46 5.68 6.78
C VAL A 135 -30.41 6.08 7.90
N THR A 136 -29.92 6.04 9.13
CA THR A 136 -30.63 6.49 10.32
C THR A 136 -29.91 7.70 10.88
N ILE A 137 -30.65 8.79 11.13
CA ILE A 137 -30.13 10.07 11.62
C ILE A 137 -30.82 10.40 12.93
N GLN A 138 -30.02 10.69 13.95
CA GLN A 138 -30.50 11.22 15.24
C GLN A 138 -30.11 12.70 15.31
N ARG A 139 -31.12 13.57 15.26
CA ARG A 139 -30.91 15.02 15.23
C ARG A 139 -32.17 15.76 15.64
N ASP A 140 -32.02 16.92 16.29
CA ASP A 140 -33.11 17.84 16.64
C ASP A 140 -34.26 17.15 17.39
N GLY A 141 -33.92 16.26 18.34
CA GLY A 141 -34.89 15.50 19.15
C GLY A 141 -35.62 14.38 18.42
N GLY A 142 -35.24 14.04 17.20
CA GLY A 142 -35.87 13.00 16.38
C GLY A 142 -34.94 11.94 15.88
N ILE A 143 -35.50 10.77 15.60
CA ILE A 143 -34.87 9.70 14.83
C ILE A 143 -35.52 9.69 13.46
N TYR A 144 -34.69 9.79 12.43
CA TYR A 144 -35.13 9.80 11.03
C TYR A 144 -34.49 8.64 10.29
N GLN A 145 -35.22 8.05 9.35
CA GLN A 145 -34.72 6.93 8.56
C GLN A 145 -35.10 7.11 7.09
N MET A 146 -34.21 6.70 6.21
CA MET A 146 -34.41 6.60 4.76
C MET A 146 -33.71 5.35 4.21
N SER A 147 -34.13 4.87 3.07
CA SER A 147 -33.50 3.72 2.41
C SER A 147 -33.46 3.86 0.89
N PHE A 148 -32.48 3.18 0.32
CA PHE A 148 -32.15 3.22 -1.10
C PHE A 148 -31.85 1.82 -1.63
N GLU A 149 -32.09 1.62 -2.91
CA GLU A 149 -31.65 0.45 -3.68
C GLU A 149 -30.92 0.91 -4.94
N ARG A 150 -29.67 0.49 -5.08
CA ARG A 150 -28.80 0.80 -6.23
C ARG A 150 -28.82 2.30 -6.59
N GLY A 151 -28.74 3.16 -5.58
CA GLY A 151 -28.73 4.61 -5.73
C GLY A 151 -30.11 5.27 -5.85
N LYS A 152 -31.19 4.51 -5.91
CA LYS A 152 -32.56 5.05 -6.01
C LYS A 152 -33.25 5.04 -4.66
N THR A 153 -33.94 6.12 -4.32
CA THR A 153 -34.72 6.22 -3.09
C THR A 153 -35.89 5.24 -3.10
N VAL A 154 -35.94 4.35 -2.10
CA VAL A 154 -37.06 3.43 -1.85
C VAL A 154 -38.00 4.02 -0.80
N LYS A 155 -37.40 4.53 0.29
CA LYS A 155 -38.12 5.27 1.33
C LYS A 155 -37.45 6.61 1.54
N SER A 156 -38.16 7.69 1.27
CA SER A 156 -37.70 9.04 1.59
C SER A 156 -37.58 9.23 3.10
N LEU A 157 -36.84 10.24 3.53
CA LEU A 157 -36.58 10.52 4.94
C LEU A 157 -37.91 10.67 5.73
N GLN A 158 -38.08 9.85 6.75
CA GLN A 158 -39.23 9.88 7.65
C GLN A 158 -38.77 9.88 9.10
N ARG A 159 -39.47 10.64 9.95
CA ARG A 159 -39.30 10.56 11.39
C ARG A 159 -39.92 9.27 11.90
N ILE A 160 -39.14 8.45 12.60
CA ILE A 160 -39.58 7.15 13.12
C ILE A 160 -39.61 7.09 14.64
N GLY A 161 -39.09 8.10 15.34
CA GLY A 161 -39.05 8.13 16.80
C GLY A 161 -38.43 9.42 17.35
N ASP A 162 -38.23 9.42 18.66
CA ASP A 162 -37.60 10.51 19.43
C ASP A 162 -36.24 10.04 19.97
N SER A 163 -35.28 10.96 20.07
CA SER A 163 -33.95 10.70 20.63
C SER A 163 -33.36 11.94 21.26
N ASP A 164 -32.76 11.78 22.43
CA ASP A 164 -31.96 12.82 23.08
C ASP A 164 -30.49 12.83 22.58
N LYS A 165 -30.12 11.88 21.71
CA LYS A 165 -28.78 11.74 21.14
C LYS A 165 -28.73 12.36 19.76
N THR A 166 -27.51 12.64 19.31
CA THR A 166 -27.20 12.99 17.91
C THR A 166 -26.27 11.97 17.30
N GLY A 167 -26.30 11.83 15.99
CA GLY A 167 -25.40 10.93 15.26
C GLY A 167 -25.97 10.45 13.95
N THR A 168 -25.15 9.72 13.21
CA THR A 168 -25.54 9.08 11.94
C THR A 168 -25.19 7.61 11.98
N THR A 169 -26.10 6.76 11.52
CA THR A 169 -25.87 5.34 11.29
C THR A 169 -26.10 5.05 9.81
N VAL A 170 -25.12 4.48 9.15
CA VAL A 170 -25.18 4.05 7.75
C VAL A 170 -24.98 2.56 7.69
N ARG A 171 -25.92 1.84 7.10
CA ARG A 171 -25.82 0.41 6.80
C ARG A 171 -25.91 0.20 5.29
N PHE A 172 -25.05 -0.62 4.74
CA PHE A 172 -25.08 -0.91 3.31
C PHE A 172 -24.55 -2.31 2.99
N LEU A 173 -25.04 -2.87 1.88
CA LEU A 173 -24.55 -4.09 1.27
C LEU A 173 -24.04 -3.75 -0.13
N ALA A 174 -22.76 -3.97 -0.40
CA ALA A 174 -22.18 -3.76 -1.72
C ALA A 174 -22.87 -4.60 -2.80
N ASP A 175 -22.87 -4.10 -4.05
CA ASP A 175 -23.58 -4.76 -5.15
C ASP A 175 -22.71 -5.83 -5.81
N ASP A 176 -23.15 -7.10 -5.73
CA ASP A 176 -22.51 -8.28 -6.30
C ASP A 176 -22.40 -8.24 -7.84
N THR A 177 -23.20 -7.41 -8.50
CA THR A 177 -23.10 -7.20 -9.95
C THR A 177 -21.97 -6.26 -10.38
N ILE A 178 -21.30 -5.60 -9.41
CA ILE A 178 -20.25 -4.62 -9.65
C ILE A 178 -18.91 -5.12 -9.13
N PHE A 179 -18.88 -5.67 -7.92
CA PHE A 179 -17.64 -6.08 -7.27
C PHE A 179 -17.29 -7.54 -7.55
N GLU A 180 -16.01 -7.82 -7.72
CA GLU A 180 -15.47 -9.16 -7.93
C GLU A 180 -15.59 -10.04 -6.67
N THR A 181 -15.62 -9.41 -5.50
CA THR A 181 -15.84 -10.05 -4.18
C THR A 181 -16.66 -9.13 -3.29
N LEU A 182 -17.42 -9.71 -2.36
CA LEU A 182 -18.12 -8.97 -1.31
C LEU A 182 -17.48 -9.21 0.08
N GLU A 183 -16.37 -9.96 0.13
CA GLU A 183 -15.71 -10.31 1.38
C GLU A 183 -14.83 -9.18 1.87
N TYR A 184 -15.15 -8.64 3.05
CA TYR A 184 -14.32 -7.66 3.75
C TYR A 184 -13.25 -8.38 4.57
N GLU A 185 -12.00 -7.95 4.40
CA GLU A 185 -10.88 -8.43 5.20
C GLU A 185 -10.76 -7.58 6.47
N TYR A 186 -10.95 -8.23 7.63
CA TYR A 186 -10.92 -7.57 8.93
C TYR A 186 -9.62 -6.79 9.15
N GLU A 187 -8.49 -7.40 8.84
CA GLU A 187 -7.15 -6.84 9.04
C GLU A 187 -6.92 -5.56 8.21
N ILE A 188 -7.46 -5.48 7.01
CA ILE A 188 -7.37 -4.28 6.16
C ILE A 188 -8.14 -3.12 6.80
N LEU A 189 -9.37 -3.37 7.24
CA LEU A 189 -10.17 -2.36 7.95
C LEU A 189 -9.53 -1.99 9.28
N GLU A 190 -9.05 -2.96 10.06
CA GLU A 190 -8.39 -2.75 11.34
C GLU A 190 -7.21 -1.79 11.23
N ASN A 191 -6.32 -2.00 10.25
CA ASN A 191 -5.15 -1.16 10.05
C ASN A 191 -5.54 0.27 9.66
N ARG A 192 -6.48 0.44 8.75
CA ARG A 192 -6.92 1.76 8.32
C ARG A 192 -7.64 2.54 9.42
N LEU A 193 -8.50 1.89 10.19
CA LEU A 193 -9.21 2.52 11.32
C LEU A 193 -8.25 2.89 12.45
N ARG A 194 -7.24 2.07 12.71
CA ARG A 194 -6.14 2.39 13.65
C ARG A 194 -5.36 3.62 13.21
N GLU A 195 -5.02 3.73 11.93
CA GLU A 195 -4.35 4.89 11.35
C GLU A 195 -5.18 6.17 11.56
N MET A 196 -6.48 6.12 11.26
CA MET A 196 -7.40 7.26 11.47
C MET A 196 -7.47 7.69 12.95
N ALA A 197 -7.48 6.72 13.88
CA ALA A 197 -7.49 7.01 15.32
C ALA A 197 -6.17 7.67 15.79
N PHE A 198 -5.02 7.30 15.23
CA PHE A 198 -3.75 8.00 15.51
C PHE A 198 -3.76 9.45 14.99
N LEU A 199 -4.33 9.67 13.81
CA LEU A 199 -4.37 10.99 13.15
C LEU A 199 -5.39 11.96 13.79
N THR A 200 -6.34 11.43 14.58
CA THR A 200 -7.39 12.21 15.23
C THR A 200 -7.33 11.97 16.73
N LYS A 201 -6.49 12.75 17.40
CA LYS A 201 -6.22 12.65 18.84
C LYS A 201 -7.51 12.61 19.66
N GLY A 202 -7.64 11.57 20.50
CA GLY A 202 -8.79 11.38 21.41
C GLY A 202 -10.06 10.82 20.74
N LEU A 203 -10.09 10.62 19.42
CA LEU A 203 -11.18 9.92 18.74
C LEU A 203 -11.11 8.42 19.05
N ARG A 204 -12.23 7.84 19.50
CA ARG A 204 -12.37 6.40 19.68
C ARG A 204 -13.00 5.79 18.43
N ILE A 205 -12.34 4.80 17.85
CA ILE A 205 -12.87 4.02 16.73
C ILE A 205 -12.89 2.55 17.14
N THR A 206 -14.03 1.88 17.00
CA THR A 206 -14.15 0.44 17.25
C THR A 206 -14.48 -0.29 15.97
N LEU A 207 -13.89 -1.46 15.77
CA LEU A 207 -14.20 -2.39 14.70
C LEU A 207 -14.70 -3.70 15.31
N THR A 208 -15.87 -4.16 14.87
CA THR A 208 -16.45 -5.44 15.28
C THR A 208 -16.76 -6.28 14.03
N ASP A 209 -16.31 -7.53 14.01
CA ASP A 209 -16.69 -8.51 12.99
C ASP A 209 -17.61 -9.55 13.62
N GLU A 210 -18.85 -9.57 13.18
CA GLU A 210 -19.93 -10.45 13.69
C GLU A 210 -20.20 -11.66 12.77
N ARG A 211 -19.36 -11.88 11.75
CA ARG A 211 -19.58 -13.00 10.80
C ARG A 211 -19.27 -14.37 11.39
N GLY A 212 -18.39 -14.43 12.39
CA GLY A 212 -18.04 -15.68 13.07
C GLY A 212 -18.91 -15.97 14.27
N GLU A 213 -18.82 -17.21 14.82
CA GLU A 213 -19.53 -17.61 16.05
C GLU A 213 -19.18 -16.73 17.26
N THR A 214 -17.94 -16.24 17.30
CA THR A 214 -17.47 -15.30 18.33
C THR A 214 -17.05 -14.00 17.66
N PRO A 215 -17.68 -12.85 18.02
CA PRO A 215 -17.32 -11.57 17.42
C PRO A 215 -15.86 -11.21 17.67
N LYS A 216 -15.13 -10.83 16.62
CA LYS A 216 -13.79 -10.27 16.71
C LYS A 216 -13.91 -8.77 16.90
N LYS A 217 -13.20 -8.18 17.88
CA LYS A 217 -13.32 -6.76 18.21
C LYS A 217 -11.95 -6.11 18.40
N ALA A 218 -11.80 -4.91 17.85
CA ALA A 218 -10.70 -3.99 18.12
C ALA A 218 -11.22 -2.62 18.57
N ASP A 219 -10.45 -1.94 19.43
CA ASP A 219 -10.79 -0.63 19.99
C ASP A 219 -9.55 0.26 19.95
N PHE A 220 -9.65 1.40 19.28
CA PHE A 220 -8.55 2.33 19.05
C PHE A 220 -8.91 3.70 19.64
N CYS A 221 -8.05 4.20 20.54
CA CYS A 221 -8.12 5.56 21.05
C CYS A 221 -6.71 5.98 21.49
N TYR A 222 -6.16 7.01 20.87
CA TYR A 222 -4.77 7.42 21.10
C TYR A 222 -4.70 8.90 21.50
N GLU A 223 -4.52 9.16 22.79
CA GLU A 223 -4.33 10.51 23.33
C GLU A 223 -3.01 11.16 22.89
N GLY A 224 -1.99 10.35 22.60
CA GLY A 224 -0.69 10.81 22.13
C GLY A 224 -0.63 11.16 20.63
N GLY A 225 -1.69 10.90 19.86
CA GLY A 225 -1.76 11.26 18.44
C GLY A 225 -0.57 10.74 17.63
N LEU A 226 0.12 11.64 16.88
CA LEU A 226 1.25 11.29 16.02
C LEU A 226 2.46 10.74 16.79
N ILE A 227 2.66 11.13 18.05
CA ILE A 227 3.70 10.55 18.90
C ILE A 227 3.46 9.05 19.06
N SER A 228 2.24 8.68 19.47
CA SER A 228 1.85 7.27 19.61
C SER A 228 1.91 6.52 18.28
N PHE A 229 1.62 7.20 17.17
CA PHE A 229 1.73 6.59 15.85
C PHE A 229 3.19 6.21 15.51
N VAL A 230 4.13 7.13 15.69
CA VAL A 230 5.56 6.86 15.44
C VAL A 230 6.10 5.81 16.41
N GLU A 231 5.69 5.81 17.67
CA GLU A 231 6.06 4.78 18.64
C GLU A 231 5.53 3.40 18.23
N PHE A 232 4.31 3.33 17.73
CA PHE A 232 3.71 2.11 17.18
C PHE A 232 4.49 1.59 15.96
N LEU A 233 4.84 2.47 15.00
CA LEU A 233 5.62 2.12 13.81
C LEU A 233 7.03 1.59 14.15
N ASN A 234 7.56 2.01 15.29
CA ASN A 234 8.89 1.61 15.77
C ASN A 234 8.86 0.63 16.94
N LYS A 235 7.71 0.00 17.23
CA LYS A 235 7.59 -0.92 18.38
C LYS A 235 8.59 -2.07 18.34
N ASN A 236 8.95 -2.54 17.12
CA ASN A 236 9.84 -3.66 16.86
C ASN A 236 11.23 -3.21 16.33
N LYS A 237 11.60 -1.94 16.51
CA LYS A 237 12.87 -1.37 16.03
C LYS A 237 13.66 -0.79 17.19
N GLU A 238 14.99 -0.92 17.14
CA GLU A 238 15.88 -0.26 18.09
C GLU A 238 15.92 1.25 17.83
N LYS A 239 15.56 2.05 18.83
CA LYS A 239 15.38 3.50 18.73
C LYS A 239 16.65 4.23 19.13
N LEU A 240 17.07 5.20 18.34
CA LEU A 240 18.22 6.08 18.65
C LEU A 240 17.82 7.21 19.59
N ASN A 241 16.63 7.76 19.45
CA ASN A 241 16.04 8.73 20.38
C ASN A 241 14.82 8.09 21.08
N PRO A 242 14.84 8.00 22.43
CA PRO A 242 13.80 7.30 23.21
C PRO A 242 12.39 7.82 22.98
N LYS A 243 12.26 9.16 22.85
CA LYS A 243 10.99 9.84 22.56
C LYS A 243 11.02 10.41 21.16
N PRO A 244 9.90 10.34 20.38
CA PRO A 244 9.81 11.04 19.12
C PRO A 244 10.03 12.54 19.27
N ILE A 245 10.68 13.15 18.29
CA ILE A 245 10.72 14.61 18.11
C ILE A 245 9.32 15.01 17.66
N TYR A 246 8.66 15.88 18.39
CA TYR A 246 7.30 16.30 18.09
C TYR A 246 7.26 17.80 17.82
N ILE A 247 6.63 18.16 16.72
CA ILE A 247 6.46 19.54 16.26
C ILE A 247 4.99 19.74 15.96
N GLU A 248 4.39 20.78 16.57
CA GLU A 248 3.02 21.18 16.30
C GLU A 248 2.96 22.70 16.20
N LYS A 249 2.40 23.20 15.11
CA LYS A 249 2.17 24.64 14.94
C LYS A 249 0.81 24.90 14.30
N ASN A 250 0.00 25.62 15.05
CA ASN A 250 -1.29 26.09 14.59
C ASN A 250 -1.13 27.40 13.80
N GLY A 251 -1.93 27.58 12.75
CA GLY A 251 -1.89 28.76 11.88
C GLY A 251 -2.89 28.61 10.73
N ASP A 252 -2.63 29.30 9.61
CA ASP A 252 -3.48 29.18 8.41
C ASP A 252 -3.44 27.76 7.83
N THR A 253 -2.30 27.12 7.91
CA THR A 253 -2.08 25.70 7.59
C THR A 253 -1.50 25.04 8.85
N PRO A 254 -2.32 24.42 9.70
CA PRO A 254 -1.83 23.65 10.83
C PRO A 254 -0.92 22.52 10.38
N VAL A 255 0.25 22.40 11.01
CA VAL A 255 1.28 21.40 10.71
C VAL A 255 1.58 20.63 11.99
N GLU A 256 1.52 19.32 11.92
CA GLU A 256 1.88 18.40 12.99
C GLU A 256 2.83 17.35 12.44
N ILE A 257 3.97 17.14 13.11
CA ILE A 257 5.03 16.24 12.66
C ILE A 257 5.59 15.49 13.87
N ALA A 258 5.74 14.18 13.73
CA ALA A 258 6.47 13.36 14.68
C ALA A 258 7.61 12.62 13.97
N ILE A 259 8.83 12.62 14.55
CA ILE A 259 10.04 12.05 13.96
C ILE A 259 10.75 11.18 15.01
N GLN A 260 11.16 10.00 14.63
CA GLN A 260 12.04 9.15 15.44
C GLN A 260 13.07 8.45 14.56
N TYR A 261 14.31 8.36 15.04
CA TYR A 261 15.37 7.64 14.38
C TYR A 261 15.58 6.26 14.99
N THR A 262 15.92 5.30 14.15
CA THR A 262 16.21 3.92 14.52
C THR A 262 17.55 3.48 13.97
N THR A 263 18.06 2.34 14.42
CA THR A 263 19.29 1.74 13.87
C THR A 263 19.12 1.16 12.46
N SER A 264 17.88 1.06 11.96
CA SER A 264 17.59 0.54 10.63
C SER A 264 18.19 1.41 9.50
N TYR A 265 18.18 0.91 8.28
CA TYR A 265 18.67 1.60 7.09
C TYR A 265 17.54 2.11 6.19
N SER A 266 16.29 1.80 6.51
CA SER A 266 15.10 2.19 5.73
C SER A 266 14.63 3.60 6.06
N GLU A 267 14.07 4.28 5.05
CA GLU A 267 13.32 5.53 5.18
C GLU A 267 11.82 5.19 5.26
N ASN A 268 11.16 5.55 6.36
CA ASN A 268 9.73 5.35 6.58
C ASN A 268 9.08 6.70 6.87
N ILE A 269 8.54 7.34 5.84
CA ILE A 269 7.89 8.64 5.95
C ILE A 269 6.47 8.51 5.45
N TYR A 270 5.51 8.82 6.30
CA TYR A 270 4.07 8.81 6.01
C TYR A 270 3.54 10.23 6.04
N SER A 271 2.80 10.62 5.01
CA SER A 271 2.31 11.98 4.87
C SER A 271 0.81 12.02 4.67
N PHE A 272 0.16 12.95 5.38
CA PHE A 272 -1.29 13.07 5.45
C PHE A 272 -1.74 14.50 5.23
N VAL A 273 -2.87 14.65 4.54
CA VAL A 273 -3.58 15.92 4.35
C VAL A 273 -5.03 15.71 4.76
N ASN A 274 -5.50 16.43 5.79
CA ASN A 274 -6.86 16.26 6.32
C ASN A 274 -7.19 14.79 6.63
N ASN A 275 -6.24 14.05 7.24
CA ASN A 275 -6.28 12.62 7.56
C ASN A 275 -6.29 11.67 6.35
N ILE A 276 -6.14 12.19 5.12
CA ILE A 276 -6.01 11.37 3.91
C ILE A 276 -4.54 11.03 3.69
N ASN A 277 -4.23 9.76 3.52
CA ASN A 277 -2.89 9.29 3.21
C ASN A 277 -2.48 9.67 1.78
N THR A 278 -1.45 10.51 1.66
CA THR A 278 -0.89 10.90 0.38
C THR A 278 0.29 10.00 0.03
N ILE A 279 -0.01 8.83 -0.51
CA ILE A 279 0.99 7.77 -0.79
C ILE A 279 2.10 8.28 -1.71
N GLU A 280 1.78 9.12 -2.70
CA GLU A 280 2.73 9.74 -3.62
C GLU A 280 3.33 11.06 -3.06
N GLY A 281 2.97 11.41 -1.82
CA GLY A 281 3.47 12.61 -1.14
C GLY A 281 2.84 13.91 -1.67
N GLY A 282 3.67 14.84 -2.08
CA GLY A 282 3.27 16.16 -2.55
C GLY A 282 4.04 17.29 -1.86
N THR A 283 3.51 18.50 -1.96
CA THR A 283 4.17 19.74 -1.52
C THR A 283 4.54 19.77 -0.04
N HIS A 284 3.71 19.20 0.84
CA HIS A 284 4.01 19.11 2.29
C HIS A 284 5.20 18.17 2.57
N LEU A 285 5.27 17.02 1.90
CA LEU A 285 6.40 16.10 2.02
C LEU A 285 7.69 16.71 1.44
N GLU A 286 7.58 17.44 0.34
CA GLU A 286 8.71 18.15 -0.25
C GLU A 286 9.25 19.23 0.69
N GLY A 287 8.35 20.02 1.30
CA GLY A 287 8.67 21.00 2.32
C GLY A 287 9.42 20.39 3.50
N PHE A 288 8.91 19.26 4.02
CA PHE A 288 9.55 18.49 5.09
C PHE A 288 10.97 18.02 4.71
N ARG A 289 11.13 17.34 3.57
CA ARG A 289 12.43 16.81 3.14
C ARG A 289 13.49 17.89 2.94
N ARG A 290 13.11 19.02 2.36
CA ARG A 290 14.02 20.16 2.16
C ARG A 290 14.47 20.77 3.49
N SER A 291 13.53 21.04 4.39
CA SER A 291 13.82 21.64 5.70
C SER A 291 14.62 20.70 6.59
N LEU A 292 14.25 19.43 6.63
CA LEU A 292 15.01 18.43 7.39
C LEU A 292 16.48 18.44 7.00
N THR A 293 16.76 18.43 5.69
CA THR A 293 18.12 18.46 5.16
C THR A 293 18.86 19.75 5.52
N LYS A 294 18.17 20.88 5.42
CA LYS A 294 18.74 22.19 5.75
C LYS A 294 19.08 22.30 7.23
N VAL A 295 18.11 22.03 8.10
CA VAL A 295 18.26 22.22 9.56
C VAL A 295 19.37 21.35 10.13
N PHE A 296 19.46 20.07 9.73
CA PHE A 296 20.54 19.19 10.20
C PHE A 296 21.92 19.63 9.71
N ASN A 297 22.05 20.12 8.48
CA ASN A 297 23.32 20.67 7.99
C ASN A 297 23.71 21.96 8.71
N ASP A 298 22.76 22.88 8.90
CA ASP A 298 23.00 24.16 9.60
C ASP A 298 23.46 23.90 11.04
N TYR A 299 22.78 23.01 11.77
CA TYR A 299 23.15 22.61 13.12
C TYR A 299 24.53 21.94 13.17
N ALA A 300 24.81 21.00 12.26
CA ALA A 300 26.08 20.29 12.23
C ALA A 300 27.26 21.24 11.93
N ARG A 301 27.06 22.29 11.13
CA ARG A 301 28.03 23.32 10.84
C ARG A 301 28.26 24.26 12.03
N SER A 302 27.19 24.79 12.61
CA SER A 302 27.28 25.74 13.75
C SER A 302 27.97 25.11 14.97
N HIS A 303 27.79 23.81 15.18
CA HIS A 303 28.40 23.06 16.28
C HIS A 303 29.75 22.38 15.92
N ASN A 304 30.33 22.66 14.74
CA ASN A 304 31.59 22.06 14.27
C ASN A 304 31.60 20.52 14.19
N ILE A 305 30.43 19.89 14.08
CA ILE A 305 30.28 18.44 13.85
C ILE A 305 30.72 18.11 12.41
N LEU A 306 30.32 18.95 11.44
CA LEU A 306 30.87 18.98 10.09
C LEU A 306 31.90 20.12 9.99
N LYS A 307 33.14 19.79 9.62
CA LYS A 307 34.23 20.76 9.40
C LYS A 307 34.05 21.48 8.07
N GLU A 308 34.65 22.65 7.88
CA GLU A 308 34.57 23.43 6.64
C GLU A 308 34.92 22.62 5.37
N LYS A 309 35.89 21.71 5.49
CA LYS A 309 36.34 20.84 4.40
C LYS A 309 35.38 19.68 4.07
N ASP A 310 34.47 19.36 4.98
CA ASP A 310 33.55 18.24 4.79
C ASP A 310 32.38 18.69 3.89
N SER A 311 31.90 17.82 2.99
CA SER A 311 30.68 18.10 2.20
C SER A 311 29.44 18.06 3.09
N ASN A 312 28.42 18.79 2.69
CA ASN A 312 27.14 18.73 3.36
C ASN A 312 26.51 17.32 3.22
N LEU A 313 25.79 16.90 4.26
CA LEU A 313 24.95 15.70 4.22
C LEU A 313 23.86 15.85 3.16
N GLN A 314 23.67 14.81 2.37
CA GLN A 314 22.57 14.75 1.41
C GLN A 314 21.27 14.37 2.12
N GLY A 315 20.12 14.66 1.48
CA GLY A 315 18.84 14.31 2.06
C GLY A 315 18.68 12.82 2.38
N GLU A 316 19.22 11.93 1.54
CA GLU A 316 19.20 10.48 1.78
C GLU A 316 20.03 10.05 3.00
N ASP A 317 21.17 10.75 3.28
CA ASP A 317 21.99 10.49 4.46
C ASP A 317 21.23 10.79 5.76
N ILE A 318 20.42 11.87 5.73
CA ILE A 318 19.65 12.34 6.89
C ILE A 318 18.37 11.51 7.07
N ARG A 319 17.85 10.93 6.01
CA ARG A 319 16.65 10.10 6.09
C ARG A 319 16.90 8.62 6.32
N GLU A 320 18.17 8.18 6.36
CA GLU A 320 18.50 6.80 6.73
C GLU A 320 18.08 6.51 8.18
N GLY A 321 17.24 5.50 8.37
CA GLY A 321 16.74 5.08 9.68
C GLY A 321 15.65 5.97 10.29
N ILE A 322 15.12 6.94 9.53
CA ILE A 322 14.04 7.80 9.97
C ILE A 322 12.69 7.08 9.93
N THR A 323 11.87 7.31 10.93
CA THR A 323 10.43 7.12 10.88
C THR A 323 9.77 8.48 11.17
N ALA A 324 8.99 8.98 10.23
CA ALA A 324 8.30 10.26 10.37
C ALA A 324 6.85 10.18 9.91
N VAL A 325 5.98 10.88 10.64
CA VAL A 325 4.58 11.10 10.25
C VAL A 325 4.36 12.60 10.14
N ILE A 326 3.84 13.04 8.99
CA ILE A 326 3.56 14.44 8.68
C ILE A 326 2.08 14.58 8.44
N SER A 327 1.41 15.43 9.20
CA SER A 327 -0.01 15.74 9.05
C SER A 327 -0.19 17.25 8.87
N VAL A 328 -0.83 17.64 7.77
CA VAL A 328 -1.19 19.03 7.51
C VAL A 328 -2.71 19.16 7.38
N LYS A 329 -3.24 20.30 7.83
CA LYS A 329 -4.66 20.63 7.68
C LYS A 329 -4.76 21.78 6.68
N VAL A 330 -5.39 21.51 5.52
CA VAL A 330 -5.53 22.45 4.41
C VAL A 330 -7.01 22.72 4.18
N LYS A 331 -7.41 24.00 4.09
CA LYS A 331 -8.82 24.38 3.89
C LYS A 331 -9.36 23.93 2.54
N GLU A 332 -8.58 24.16 1.48
CA GLU A 332 -8.91 23.83 0.10
C GLU A 332 -7.78 23.00 -0.54
N PRO A 333 -7.63 21.71 -0.17
CA PRO A 333 -6.56 20.91 -0.74
C PRO A 333 -6.81 20.57 -2.20
N GLN A 334 -5.77 20.73 -3.00
CA GLN A 334 -5.72 20.38 -4.41
C GLN A 334 -4.92 19.09 -4.58
N PHE A 335 -5.61 18.02 -4.96
CA PHE A 335 -4.96 16.72 -5.18
C PHE A 335 -4.77 16.45 -6.66
N GLU A 336 -3.71 15.73 -7.01
CA GLU A 336 -3.55 15.15 -8.34
C GLU A 336 -4.46 13.89 -8.41
N GLY A 337 -5.63 14.03 -9.07
CA GLY A 337 -6.57 12.94 -9.27
C GLY A 337 -7.57 12.66 -8.13
N GLN A 338 -8.56 11.83 -8.44
CA GLN A 338 -9.68 11.50 -7.55
C GLN A 338 -9.24 10.66 -6.33
N THR A 339 -8.20 9.84 -6.47
CA THR A 339 -7.67 8.98 -5.41
C THR A 339 -6.88 9.73 -4.34
N LYS A 340 -6.69 11.05 -4.48
CA LYS A 340 -6.09 11.97 -3.50
C LYS A 340 -4.66 11.56 -3.05
N THR A 341 -3.91 10.90 -3.93
CA THR A 341 -2.60 10.31 -3.59
C THR A 341 -1.48 11.33 -3.44
N LYS A 342 -1.62 12.53 -4.03
CA LYS A 342 -0.59 13.56 -4.04
C LYS A 342 -1.16 14.96 -3.88
N LEU A 343 -0.59 15.75 -2.97
CA LEU A 343 -0.98 17.16 -2.75
C LEU A 343 -0.26 18.10 -3.72
N GLY A 344 -1.03 18.99 -4.37
CA GLY A 344 -0.53 19.97 -5.34
C GLY A 344 -0.37 21.40 -4.82
N ASN A 345 -0.96 21.76 -3.68
CA ASN A 345 -0.94 23.13 -3.12
C ASN A 345 0.49 23.65 -2.88
N SER A 346 0.97 24.58 -3.70
CA SER A 346 2.34 25.10 -3.65
C SER A 346 2.68 25.85 -2.35
N GLU A 347 1.72 26.56 -1.78
CA GLU A 347 1.86 27.34 -0.52
C GLU A 347 2.17 26.46 0.67
N VAL A 348 1.73 25.21 0.67
CA VAL A 348 1.96 24.27 1.79
C VAL A 348 3.45 23.92 1.94
N THR A 349 4.23 23.91 0.84
CA THR A 349 5.67 23.73 0.91
C THR A 349 6.32 24.77 1.82
N GLY A 350 5.98 26.05 1.63
CA GLY A 350 6.50 27.15 2.44
C GLY A 350 6.06 27.09 3.90
N ALA A 351 4.79 26.72 4.14
CA ALA A 351 4.24 26.59 5.49
C ALA A 351 4.99 25.51 6.30
N VAL A 352 5.16 24.31 5.71
CA VAL A 352 5.91 23.22 6.37
C VAL A 352 7.38 23.60 6.56
N GLN A 353 8.01 24.26 5.58
CA GLN A 353 9.40 24.71 5.69
C GLN A 353 9.59 25.71 6.83
N SER A 354 8.70 26.66 6.98
CA SER A 354 8.79 27.66 8.07
C SER A 354 8.72 26.98 9.43
N VAL A 355 7.72 26.12 9.62
CA VAL A 355 7.52 25.38 10.88
C VAL A 355 8.73 24.51 11.22
N MET A 356 9.21 23.72 10.25
CA MET A 356 10.36 22.84 10.44
C MET A 356 11.66 23.62 10.74
N ASN A 357 11.91 24.72 10.03
CA ASN A 357 13.10 25.52 10.26
C ASN A 357 13.13 26.15 11.65
N GLU A 358 11.98 26.58 12.16
CA GLU A 358 11.88 27.20 13.49
C GLU A 358 11.91 26.15 14.60
N GLU A 359 10.95 25.24 14.59
CA GLU A 359 10.71 24.32 15.71
C GLU A 359 11.77 23.20 15.79
N LEU A 360 12.20 22.63 14.65
CA LEU A 360 13.23 21.60 14.66
C LEU A 360 14.61 22.19 15.05
N SER A 361 14.93 23.41 14.62
CA SER A 361 16.17 24.08 15.06
C SER A 361 16.17 24.31 16.56
N ALA A 362 15.08 24.82 17.12
CA ALA A 362 14.93 25.00 18.55
C ALA A 362 15.05 23.67 19.31
N PHE A 363 14.40 22.62 18.83
CA PHE A 363 14.49 21.29 19.43
C PHE A 363 15.92 20.75 19.47
N LEU A 364 16.68 20.88 18.38
CA LEU A 364 18.07 20.40 18.32
C LEU A 364 18.98 21.16 19.30
N GLU A 365 18.79 22.49 19.45
CA GLU A 365 19.54 23.29 20.43
C GLU A 365 19.18 22.92 21.89
N GLU A 366 17.93 22.61 22.17
CA GLU A 366 17.46 22.18 23.49
C GLU A 366 17.86 20.73 23.82
N ASN A 367 18.09 19.89 22.79
CA ASN A 367 18.36 18.45 22.94
C ASN A 367 19.68 18.02 22.26
N PRO A 368 20.84 18.56 22.66
CA PRO A 368 22.11 18.31 21.99
C PRO A 368 22.55 16.84 22.02
N ALA A 369 22.13 16.06 23.00
CA ALA A 369 22.41 14.64 23.08
C ALA A 369 21.68 13.86 21.97
N VAL A 370 20.42 14.18 21.69
CA VAL A 370 19.65 13.59 20.60
C VAL A 370 20.23 14.03 19.26
N ALA A 371 20.51 15.34 19.10
CA ALA A 371 21.10 15.88 17.89
C ALA A 371 22.43 15.17 17.54
N LYS A 372 23.29 14.93 18.52
CA LYS A 372 24.57 14.23 18.35
C LYS A 372 24.39 12.80 17.84
N VAL A 373 23.54 12.00 18.50
CA VAL A 373 23.31 10.60 18.13
C VAL A 373 22.72 10.48 16.70
N VAL A 374 21.76 11.34 16.37
CA VAL A 374 21.16 11.37 15.03
C VAL A 374 22.20 11.78 13.98
N LEU A 375 23.00 12.83 14.23
CA LEU A 375 24.03 13.28 13.29
C LEU A 375 25.15 12.25 13.11
N GLU A 376 25.53 11.52 14.15
CA GLU A 376 26.49 10.40 14.02
C GLU A 376 25.96 9.32 13.08
N LYS A 377 24.67 9.00 13.16
CA LYS A 377 23.98 8.09 12.20
C LYS A 377 24.04 8.67 10.78
N CYS A 378 23.67 9.93 10.57
CA CYS A 378 23.68 10.59 9.26
C CYS A 378 25.08 10.64 8.63
N ILE A 379 26.13 10.96 9.42
CA ILE A 379 27.52 10.96 8.96
C ILE A 379 27.96 9.54 8.56
N SER A 380 27.54 8.53 9.35
CA SER A 380 27.82 7.13 9.02
C SER A 380 27.15 6.73 7.71
N ALA A 381 25.92 7.16 7.47
CA ALA A 381 25.17 6.95 6.22
C ALA A 381 25.89 7.63 5.04
N SER A 382 26.31 8.88 5.19
CA SER A 382 27.05 9.63 4.16
C SER A 382 28.34 8.91 3.74
N ARG A 383 29.11 8.42 4.70
CA ARG A 383 30.34 7.64 4.43
C ARG A 383 30.03 6.35 3.66
N ALA A 384 28.95 5.64 4.04
CA ALA A 384 28.51 4.44 3.34
C ALA A 384 28.07 4.73 1.91
N ARG A 385 27.32 5.80 1.70
CA ARG A 385 26.87 6.24 0.38
C ARG A 385 28.05 6.60 -0.53
N GLU A 386 29.05 7.33 -0.02
CA GLU A 386 30.27 7.63 -0.78
C GLU A 386 31.05 6.36 -1.16
N ALA A 387 31.15 5.40 -0.23
CA ALA A 387 31.76 4.11 -0.51
C ALA A 387 30.98 3.33 -1.59
N ALA A 388 29.65 3.32 -1.48
CA ALA A 388 28.76 2.69 -2.48
C ALA A 388 28.91 3.36 -3.86
N ARG A 389 28.98 4.69 -3.93
CA ARG A 389 29.20 5.42 -5.18
C ARG A 389 30.54 5.05 -5.83
N LYS A 390 31.62 5.02 -5.06
CA LYS A 390 32.95 4.59 -5.56
C LYS A 390 32.92 3.17 -6.08
N ALA A 391 32.28 2.26 -5.35
CA ALA A 391 32.12 0.87 -5.78
C ALA A 391 31.35 0.76 -7.12
N ARG A 392 30.24 1.49 -7.24
CA ARG A 392 29.44 1.56 -8.48
C ARG A 392 30.25 2.10 -9.67
N GLU A 393 31.04 3.16 -9.47
CA GLU A 393 31.90 3.70 -10.51
C GLU A 393 32.96 2.70 -10.98
N LEU A 394 33.55 1.93 -10.05
CA LEU A 394 34.51 0.87 -10.38
C LEU A 394 33.87 -0.26 -11.20
N VAL A 395 32.68 -0.70 -10.83
CA VAL A 395 31.89 -1.71 -11.58
C VAL A 395 31.55 -1.18 -12.97
N ARG A 396 31.08 0.07 -13.06
CA ARG A 396 30.75 0.69 -14.36
C ARG A 396 31.97 0.80 -15.27
N ARG A 397 33.14 1.17 -14.73
CA ARG A 397 34.41 1.20 -15.50
C ARG A 397 34.82 -0.19 -15.99
N LYS A 398 34.68 -1.24 -15.18
CA LYS A 398 34.92 -2.62 -15.60
C LYS A 398 33.99 -3.02 -16.74
N ASN A 399 32.69 -2.77 -16.61
CA ASN A 399 31.70 -3.13 -17.64
C ASN A 399 31.91 -2.38 -18.97
N VAL A 400 32.36 -1.12 -18.93
CA VAL A 400 32.69 -0.34 -20.13
C VAL A 400 33.95 -0.90 -20.84
N LEU A 401 34.90 -1.43 -20.08
CA LEU A 401 36.11 -2.05 -20.66
C LEU A 401 35.83 -3.45 -21.23
N GLU A 402 34.82 -4.14 -20.71
CA GLU A 402 34.44 -5.51 -21.16
C GLU A 402 33.33 -5.52 -22.22
N ASN A 403 32.86 -4.37 -22.71
CA ASN A 403 31.79 -4.21 -23.72
C ASN A 403 30.46 -4.96 -23.40
N THR A 404 30.24 -5.37 -22.15
CA THR A 404 29.04 -6.10 -21.71
C THR A 404 28.26 -5.27 -20.70
N THR A 405 27.15 -4.69 -21.15
CA THR A 405 26.21 -3.95 -20.30
C THR A 405 25.29 -4.87 -19.48
N LEU A 406 25.30 -6.16 -19.76
CA LEU A 406 24.41 -7.17 -19.17
C LEU A 406 25.16 -8.21 -18.35
N PRO A 407 24.56 -8.79 -17.29
CA PRO A 407 25.17 -9.85 -16.49
C PRO A 407 25.43 -11.09 -17.37
N GLY A 408 26.64 -11.65 -17.32
CA GLY A 408 27.05 -12.80 -18.15
C GLY A 408 26.18 -14.07 -18.00
N LYS A 409 25.38 -14.17 -16.94
CA LYS A 409 24.44 -15.27 -16.72
C LYS A 409 23.03 -14.99 -17.25
N LEU A 410 22.69 -13.75 -17.60
CA LEU A 410 21.39 -13.40 -18.17
C LEU A 410 21.26 -13.96 -19.57
N ALA A 411 20.25 -14.79 -19.81
CA ALA A 411 19.81 -15.14 -21.13
C ALA A 411 18.68 -14.18 -21.54
N ASP A 412 19.04 -13.11 -22.24
CA ASP A 412 18.11 -12.05 -22.62
C ASP A 412 17.13 -12.46 -23.73
N CYS A 413 16.06 -11.70 -23.88
CA CYS A 413 15.08 -11.84 -24.97
C CYS A 413 15.44 -10.90 -26.14
N SER A 414 14.82 -11.15 -27.30
CA SER A 414 15.12 -10.38 -28.52
C SER A 414 14.26 -9.13 -28.69
N SER A 415 13.10 -9.03 -28.02
CA SER A 415 12.27 -7.81 -28.03
C SER A 415 12.89 -6.73 -27.15
N ASN A 416 12.78 -5.48 -27.60
CA ASN A 416 13.23 -4.28 -26.86
C ASN A 416 12.06 -3.46 -26.29
N LYS A 417 10.85 -4.00 -26.32
CA LYS A 417 9.66 -3.33 -25.80
C LYS A 417 9.38 -3.83 -24.37
N PRO A 418 9.60 -3.03 -23.35
CA PRO A 418 9.45 -3.47 -21.96
C PRO A 418 8.09 -4.08 -21.66
N GLU A 419 7.01 -3.50 -22.22
CA GLU A 419 5.64 -3.94 -22.03
C GLU A 419 5.35 -5.37 -22.53
N GLU A 420 6.12 -5.84 -23.52
CA GLU A 420 6.03 -7.19 -24.07
C GLU A 420 6.97 -8.16 -23.36
N CYS A 421 8.03 -7.65 -22.68
CA CYS A 421 9.12 -8.44 -22.13
C CYS A 421 8.92 -8.82 -20.69
N GLU A 422 9.40 -10.00 -20.33
CA GLU A 422 9.40 -10.48 -18.96
C GLU A 422 10.71 -11.17 -18.60
N VAL A 423 11.18 -11.02 -17.37
CA VAL A 423 12.37 -11.69 -16.85
C VAL A 423 12.00 -12.65 -15.73
N TYR A 424 12.42 -13.88 -15.85
CA TYR A 424 12.36 -14.89 -14.80
C TYR A 424 13.64 -14.87 -13.99
N ILE A 425 13.52 -14.63 -12.71
CA ILE A 425 14.59 -14.79 -11.72
C ILE A 425 14.45 -16.20 -11.16
N VAL A 426 15.37 -17.09 -11.56
CA VAL A 426 15.25 -18.53 -11.34
C VAL A 426 16.25 -19.00 -10.29
N GLU A 427 15.81 -19.82 -9.35
CA GLU A 427 16.68 -20.45 -8.37
C GLU A 427 17.54 -21.53 -9.00
N GLY A 428 18.86 -21.34 -8.90
CA GLY A 428 19.85 -22.33 -9.31
C GLY A 428 20.12 -22.42 -10.81
N ASP A 429 21.28 -22.99 -11.15
CA ASP A 429 21.71 -23.16 -12.53
C ASP A 429 20.96 -24.33 -13.23
N SER A 430 20.49 -25.34 -12.49
CA SER A 430 19.77 -26.48 -13.05
C SER A 430 18.41 -26.06 -13.60
N ALA A 431 17.57 -25.45 -12.75
CA ALA A 431 16.27 -24.90 -13.17
C ALA A 431 16.44 -23.79 -14.22
N GLY A 432 17.48 -22.95 -14.06
CA GLY A 432 17.86 -21.95 -15.04
C GLY A 432 18.20 -22.53 -16.41
N GLY A 433 18.80 -23.74 -16.47
CA GLY A 433 19.09 -24.46 -17.70
C GLY A 433 17.83 -24.92 -18.44
N SER A 434 16.90 -25.56 -17.71
CA SER A 434 15.59 -25.96 -18.24
C SER A 434 14.76 -24.77 -18.71
N ALA A 435 14.72 -23.69 -17.91
CA ALA A 435 14.02 -22.47 -18.26
C ALA A 435 14.59 -21.79 -19.53
N LYS A 436 15.92 -21.74 -19.68
CA LYS A 436 16.58 -21.21 -20.89
C LYS A 436 16.23 -21.96 -22.13
N GLN A 437 16.04 -23.30 -22.06
CA GLN A 437 15.66 -24.13 -23.18
C GLN A 437 14.16 -24.02 -23.48
N GLY A 438 13.30 -24.00 -22.46
CA GLY A 438 11.84 -24.00 -22.61
C GLY A 438 11.22 -22.65 -22.95
N ARG A 439 11.92 -21.52 -22.71
CA ARG A 439 11.38 -20.16 -22.86
C ARG A 439 11.05 -19.76 -24.30
N ASP A 440 10.16 -18.82 -24.47
CA ASP A 440 10.05 -18.04 -25.71
C ASP A 440 11.14 -16.96 -25.73
N ARG A 441 12.12 -17.13 -26.62
CA ARG A 441 13.27 -16.23 -26.76
C ARG A 441 12.89 -14.83 -27.25
N LYS A 442 11.69 -14.65 -27.76
CA LYS A 442 11.25 -13.36 -28.27
C LYS A 442 11.04 -12.36 -27.13
N PHE A 443 10.40 -12.78 -26.04
CA PHE A 443 9.98 -11.87 -24.97
C PHE A 443 10.35 -12.32 -23.56
N GLN A 444 10.86 -13.56 -23.37
CA GLN A 444 11.24 -14.08 -22.06
C GLN A 444 12.75 -14.08 -21.88
N ALA A 445 13.22 -13.44 -20.80
CA ALA A 445 14.59 -13.47 -20.32
C ALA A 445 14.71 -14.37 -19.08
N ILE A 446 15.86 -15.03 -18.90
CA ILE A 446 16.13 -15.89 -17.75
C ILE A 446 17.39 -15.42 -17.04
N LEU A 447 17.26 -15.12 -15.74
CA LEU A 447 18.35 -14.80 -14.84
C LEU A 447 18.46 -15.88 -13.75
N PRO A 448 19.37 -16.84 -13.84
CA PRO A 448 19.61 -17.80 -12.77
C PRO A 448 20.34 -17.14 -11.61
N LEU A 449 19.89 -17.40 -10.39
CA LEU A 449 20.56 -17.01 -9.15
C LEU A 449 21.27 -18.22 -8.55
N TRP A 450 22.41 -17.98 -7.90
CA TRP A 450 23.16 -19.02 -7.21
C TRP A 450 23.19 -18.79 -5.70
N GLY A 451 22.44 -19.61 -5.00
CA GLY A 451 22.35 -19.60 -3.53
C GLY A 451 21.66 -18.37 -2.96
N LYS A 452 21.54 -18.31 -1.65
CA LYS A 452 20.81 -17.27 -0.90
C LYS A 452 21.44 -15.90 -1.12
N MET A 453 20.60 -14.91 -1.32
CA MET A 453 21.01 -13.51 -1.49
C MET A 453 21.26 -12.83 -0.16
N LEU A 454 21.86 -11.64 -0.22
CA LEU A 454 22.03 -10.77 0.93
C LEU A 454 20.67 -10.35 1.49
N ASN A 455 20.48 -10.48 2.80
CA ASN A 455 19.35 -9.87 3.48
C ASN A 455 19.57 -8.36 3.58
N VAL A 456 18.83 -7.62 2.75
CA VAL A 456 18.99 -6.16 2.65
C VAL A 456 18.38 -5.42 3.83
N GLU A 457 17.47 -6.03 4.59
CA GLU A 457 16.93 -5.45 5.82
C GLU A 457 18.02 -5.17 6.87
N LYS A 458 19.04 -6.06 6.89
CA LYS A 458 20.20 -6.00 7.80
C LYS A 458 21.45 -5.40 7.18
N SER A 459 21.33 -4.80 6.01
CA SER A 459 22.54 -4.44 5.23
C SER A 459 22.49 -3.01 4.74
N ARG A 460 23.65 -2.35 4.83
CA ARG A 460 23.85 -1.01 4.32
C ARG A 460 23.91 -1.00 2.78
N ALA A 461 23.57 0.12 2.18
CA ALA A 461 23.52 0.29 0.74
C ALA A 461 24.85 -0.03 0.02
N ASP A 462 26.01 0.28 0.63
CA ASP A 462 27.32 -0.06 0.06
C ASP A 462 27.54 -1.57 -0.12
N LYS A 463 27.04 -2.39 0.81
CA LYS A 463 27.11 -3.85 0.70
C LYS A 463 26.17 -4.39 -0.38
N ILE A 464 25.04 -3.73 -0.61
CA ILE A 464 24.07 -4.12 -1.64
C ILE A 464 24.65 -3.91 -3.03
N TYR A 465 25.25 -2.75 -3.28
CA TYR A 465 25.90 -2.46 -4.56
C TYR A 465 27.11 -3.36 -4.85
N ASN A 466 27.81 -3.82 -3.83
CA ASN A 466 28.96 -4.73 -3.98
C ASN A 466 28.58 -6.22 -3.92
N ASN A 467 27.30 -6.56 -3.78
CA ASN A 467 26.90 -7.95 -3.66
C ASN A 467 26.79 -8.63 -5.03
N ASP A 468 27.60 -9.65 -5.25
CA ASP A 468 27.70 -10.37 -6.53
C ASP A 468 26.38 -11.01 -6.99
N LYS A 469 25.43 -11.27 -6.07
CA LYS A 469 24.13 -11.90 -6.36
C LYS A 469 23.04 -10.88 -6.65
N LEU A 470 23.10 -9.68 -6.04
CA LEU A 470 22.15 -8.60 -6.27
C LEU A 470 22.48 -7.77 -7.51
N GLN A 471 23.78 -7.58 -7.81
CA GLN A 471 24.20 -6.83 -9.01
C GLN A 471 23.54 -7.34 -10.31
N PRO A 472 23.50 -8.67 -10.60
CA PRO A 472 22.82 -9.17 -11.80
C PRO A 472 21.33 -8.81 -11.85
N VAL A 473 20.64 -8.81 -10.70
CA VAL A 473 19.22 -8.41 -10.61
C VAL A 473 19.07 -6.93 -10.93
N ILE A 474 19.89 -6.06 -10.28
CA ILE A 474 19.88 -4.61 -10.50
C ILE A 474 20.11 -4.26 -11.97
N LEU A 475 21.13 -4.87 -12.58
CA LEU A 475 21.51 -4.63 -13.97
C LEU A 475 20.47 -5.16 -14.95
N SER A 476 19.84 -6.30 -14.66
CA SER A 476 18.79 -6.88 -15.51
C SER A 476 17.53 -6.01 -15.52
N VAL A 477 17.07 -5.54 -14.35
CA VAL A 477 15.90 -4.65 -14.27
C VAL A 477 16.19 -3.32 -14.96
N GLY A 478 17.43 -2.80 -14.86
CA GLY A 478 17.91 -1.64 -15.60
C GLY A 478 17.44 -0.27 -15.07
N ALA A 479 16.60 -0.24 -14.04
CA ALA A 479 15.95 0.96 -13.50
C ALA A 479 16.72 1.64 -12.35
N GLY A 480 17.88 1.12 -11.91
CA GLY A 480 18.57 1.59 -10.70
C GLY A 480 17.96 1.04 -9.41
N ILE A 481 18.39 1.55 -8.26
CA ILE A 481 17.84 1.19 -6.94
C ILE A 481 17.81 2.41 -6.01
N GLY A 482 16.93 2.37 -4.99
CA GLY A 482 16.81 3.43 -3.98
C GLY A 482 16.45 4.78 -4.59
N ALA A 483 17.18 5.83 -4.27
CA ALA A 483 16.95 7.17 -4.80
C ALA A 483 17.22 7.32 -6.32
N ASP A 484 18.02 6.43 -6.91
CA ASP A 484 18.31 6.41 -8.35
C ASP A 484 17.28 5.58 -9.15
N PHE A 485 16.31 4.97 -8.49
CA PHE A 485 15.32 4.12 -9.17
C PHE A 485 14.39 4.97 -10.06
N ASP A 486 14.28 4.58 -11.33
CA ASP A 486 13.46 5.24 -12.33
C ASP A 486 12.63 4.19 -13.08
N ILE A 487 11.34 4.11 -12.77
CA ILE A 487 10.40 3.13 -13.32
C ILE A 487 10.31 3.21 -14.86
N THR A 488 10.56 4.39 -15.45
CA THR A 488 10.51 4.57 -16.90
C THR A 488 11.64 3.88 -17.64
N LYS A 489 12.68 3.43 -16.92
CA LYS A 489 13.87 2.76 -17.46
C LYS A 489 13.86 1.24 -17.29
N ILE A 490 12.74 0.67 -16.82
CA ILE A 490 12.65 -0.80 -16.70
C ILE A 490 12.83 -1.46 -18.07
N ARG A 491 13.52 -2.60 -18.07
CA ARG A 491 13.75 -3.40 -19.29
C ARG A 491 12.64 -4.44 -19.53
N TYR A 492 11.94 -4.84 -18.50
CA TYR A 492 10.92 -5.89 -18.52
C TYR A 492 9.67 -5.40 -17.80
N GLY A 493 8.52 -5.48 -18.46
CA GLY A 493 7.23 -5.16 -17.87
C GLY A 493 6.80 -6.10 -16.76
N LYS A 494 7.38 -7.32 -16.73
CA LYS A 494 7.16 -8.28 -15.64
C LYS A 494 8.49 -8.83 -15.12
N VAL A 495 8.65 -8.81 -13.80
CA VAL A 495 9.73 -9.47 -13.07
C VAL A 495 9.12 -10.63 -12.31
N ILE A 496 9.43 -11.85 -12.72
CA ILE A 496 8.80 -13.07 -12.24
C ILE A 496 9.80 -13.85 -11.39
N ILE A 497 9.50 -14.04 -10.13
CA ILE A 497 10.30 -14.87 -9.21
C ILE A 497 9.85 -16.32 -9.39
N MET A 498 10.77 -17.18 -9.77
CA MET A 498 10.55 -18.61 -9.96
C MET A 498 11.53 -19.40 -9.10
N ALA A 499 11.07 -19.82 -7.93
CA ALA A 499 11.84 -20.54 -6.92
C ALA A 499 11.17 -21.88 -6.62
N ASP A 500 11.95 -22.82 -6.11
CA ASP A 500 11.50 -24.14 -5.71
C ASP A 500 10.36 -24.08 -4.65
N ALA A 501 9.54 -25.11 -4.59
CA ALA A 501 8.43 -25.19 -3.66
C ALA A 501 8.84 -25.63 -2.23
N ASP A 502 10.12 -25.59 -1.91
CA ASP A 502 10.71 -25.95 -0.63
C ASP A 502 10.97 -24.73 0.29
N VAL A 503 11.52 -24.98 1.47
CA VAL A 503 11.83 -23.95 2.47
C VAL A 503 12.92 -22.98 2.01
N ASP A 504 13.88 -23.44 1.20
CA ASP A 504 14.96 -22.62 0.68
C ASP A 504 14.43 -21.68 -0.43
N GLY A 505 13.59 -22.19 -1.33
CA GLY A 505 12.91 -21.39 -2.33
C GLY A 505 11.96 -20.35 -1.72
N ALA A 506 11.24 -20.70 -0.64
CA ALA A 506 10.43 -19.76 0.11
C ALA A 506 11.30 -18.63 0.73
N HIS A 507 12.48 -18.98 1.25
CA HIS A 507 13.42 -17.99 1.78
C HIS A 507 13.99 -17.08 0.67
N ILE A 508 14.35 -17.61 -0.48
CA ILE A 508 14.84 -16.84 -1.63
C ILE A 508 13.76 -15.87 -2.12
N ARG A 509 12.50 -16.32 -2.22
CA ARG A 509 11.36 -15.45 -2.54
C ARG A 509 11.25 -14.28 -1.55
N THR A 510 11.32 -14.58 -0.26
CA THR A 510 11.25 -13.54 0.79
C THR A 510 12.41 -12.55 0.70
N LEU A 511 13.64 -13.01 0.45
CA LEU A 511 14.80 -12.13 0.26
C LEU A 511 14.63 -11.21 -0.96
N LEU A 512 14.14 -11.74 -2.09
CA LEU A 512 13.87 -10.94 -3.29
C LEU A 512 12.75 -9.93 -3.07
N LEU A 513 11.66 -10.33 -2.42
CA LEU A 513 10.56 -9.43 -2.09
C LEU A 513 11.02 -8.32 -1.15
N THR A 514 11.84 -8.64 -0.15
CA THR A 514 12.45 -7.64 0.75
C THR A 514 13.30 -6.65 -0.06
N PHE A 515 14.12 -7.14 -0.99
CA PHE A 515 14.95 -6.30 -1.84
C PHE A 515 14.10 -5.37 -2.74
N PHE A 516 13.08 -5.90 -3.42
CA PHE A 516 12.21 -5.09 -4.27
C PHE A 516 11.42 -4.07 -3.45
N PHE A 517 10.86 -4.46 -2.32
CA PHE A 517 10.11 -3.55 -1.44
C PHE A 517 10.97 -2.43 -0.88
N ARG A 518 12.22 -2.71 -0.48
CA ARG A 518 13.11 -1.72 0.13
C ARG A 518 13.82 -0.81 -0.87
N TYR A 519 14.20 -1.34 -2.03
CA TYR A 519 15.08 -0.64 -2.98
C TYR A 519 14.49 -0.39 -4.36
N MET A 520 13.39 -1.04 -4.71
CA MET A 520 12.68 -0.88 -5.99
C MET A 520 11.16 -0.80 -5.75
N ARG A 521 10.74 -0.09 -4.71
CA ARG A 521 9.35 -0.04 -4.27
C ARG A 521 8.34 0.31 -5.38
N PRO A 522 8.59 1.31 -6.27
CA PRO A 522 7.68 1.58 -7.38
C PRO A 522 7.47 0.39 -8.33
N LEU A 523 8.44 -0.55 -8.42
CA LEU A 523 8.28 -1.77 -9.22
C LEU A 523 7.17 -2.69 -8.66
N VAL A 524 7.05 -2.73 -7.33
CA VAL A 524 6.00 -3.50 -6.64
C VAL A 524 4.66 -2.77 -6.70
N GLU A 525 4.65 -1.48 -6.40
CA GLU A 525 3.44 -0.63 -6.40
C GLU A 525 2.77 -0.54 -7.77
N ASN A 526 3.55 -0.55 -8.86
CA ASN A 526 3.02 -0.60 -10.23
C ASN A 526 2.64 -2.02 -10.71
N GLY A 527 2.75 -3.04 -9.83
CA GLY A 527 2.34 -4.40 -10.15
C GLY A 527 3.23 -5.13 -11.17
N ASN A 528 4.52 -4.76 -11.25
CA ASN A 528 5.47 -5.39 -12.17
C ASN A 528 6.09 -6.68 -11.61
N VAL A 529 5.90 -7.01 -10.33
CA VAL A 529 6.49 -8.18 -9.66
C VAL A 529 5.48 -9.31 -9.55
N TYR A 530 5.90 -10.51 -9.92
CA TYR A 530 5.08 -11.72 -9.92
C TYR A 530 5.79 -12.89 -9.27
N LEU A 531 5.01 -13.82 -8.71
CA LEU A 531 5.47 -15.12 -8.23
C LEU A 531 4.95 -16.19 -9.19
N ALA A 532 5.83 -16.96 -9.80
CA ALA A 532 5.43 -18.12 -10.58
C ALA A 532 4.88 -19.22 -9.67
N GLN A 533 3.86 -19.92 -10.12
CA GLN A 533 3.24 -21.05 -9.43
C GLN A 533 3.51 -22.34 -10.24
N PRO A 534 4.64 -23.03 -10.03
CA PRO A 534 4.86 -24.34 -10.64
C PRO A 534 3.95 -25.40 -10.00
N PRO A 535 3.60 -26.48 -10.72
CA PRO A 535 2.83 -27.57 -10.15
C PRO A 535 3.63 -28.32 -9.08
N LEU A 536 2.92 -28.82 -8.05
CA LEU A 536 3.49 -29.67 -7.00
C LEU A 536 3.49 -31.15 -7.40
N TYR A 537 2.51 -31.57 -8.21
CA TYR A 537 2.33 -32.95 -8.59
C TYR A 537 2.07 -33.12 -10.09
N LYS A 538 2.52 -34.26 -10.60
CA LYS A 538 2.19 -34.76 -11.93
C LYS A 538 1.52 -36.12 -11.80
N LEU A 539 0.37 -36.28 -12.44
CA LEU A 539 -0.37 -37.52 -12.58
C LEU A 539 -0.19 -38.06 -13.98
N ALA A 540 0.28 -39.28 -14.10
CA ALA A 540 0.49 -39.92 -15.37
C ALA A 540 -0.06 -41.36 -15.37
N ARG A 541 -0.76 -41.75 -16.45
CA ARG A 541 -1.26 -43.11 -16.67
C ARG A 541 -1.12 -43.45 -18.15
N LYS A 542 -0.81 -44.71 -18.46
CA LYS A 542 -0.63 -45.16 -19.85
C LYS A 542 -1.89 -44.84 -20.68
N GLY A 543 -1.70 -44.05 -21.73
CA GLY A 543 -2.79 -43.64 -22.64
C GLY A 543 -3.57 -42.39 -22.18
N MET A 544 -3.15 -41.73 -21.14
CA MET A 544 -3.71 -40.47 -20.66
C MET A 544 -2.70 -39.33 -20.85
N LYS A 545 -3.17 -38.12 -21.15
CA LYS A 545 -2.32 -36.92 -21.11
C LYS A 545 -1.93 -36.64 -19.64
N ASP A 546 -0.69 -36.24 -19.43
CA ASP A 546 -0.21 -35.83 -18.10
C ASP A 546 -1.12 -34.72 -17.50
N VAL A 547 -1.49 -34.87 -16.24
CA VAL A 547 -2.28 -33.90 -15.48
C VAL A 547 -1.41 -33.34 -14.37
N TYR A 548 -1.41 -32.02 -14.22
CA TYR A 548 -0.64 -31.32 -13.21
C TYR A 548 -1.56 -30.79 -12.12
N CYS A 549 -1.12 -30.88 -10.86
CA CYS A 549 -1.86 -30.39 -9.70
C CYS A 549 -1.00 -29.41 -8.92
N TYR A 550 -1.61 -28.32 -8.46
CA TYR A 550 -0.94 -27.19 -7.82
C TYR A 550 -1.14 -27.16 -6.29
N SER A 551 -2.00 -28.06 -5.77
CA SER A 551 -2.22 -28.23 -4.33
C SER A 551 -2.54 -29.68 -3.99
N ASP A 552 -2.47 -30.04 -2.68
CA ASP A 552 -2.88 -31.36 -2.17
C ASP A 552 -4.37 -31.59 -2.35
N ASP A 553 -5.18 -30.53 -2.20
CA ASP A 553 -6.62 -30.59 -2.39
C ASP A 553 -6.97 -30.90 -3.86
N GLU A 554 -6.29 -30.23 -4.81
CA GLU A 554 -6.45 -30.49 -6.24
C GLU A 554 -5.99 -31.89 -6.63
N LEU A 555 -4.88 -32.35 -6.04
CA LEU A 555 -4.39 -33.74 -6.21
C LEU A 555 -5.48 -34.74 -5.79
N THR A 556 -6.08 -34.55 -4.63
CA THR A 556 -7.11 -35.43 -4.10
C THR A 556 -8.34 -35.42 -4.99
N GLN A 557 -8.81 -34.26 -5.39
CA GLN A 557 -9.94 -34.11 -6.30
C GLN A 557 -9.69 -34.81 -7.64
N LYS A 558 -8.51 -34.62 -8.25
CA LYS A 558 -8.14 -35.22 -9.52
C LYS A 558 -8.01 -36.75 -9.43
N LEU A 559 -7.51 -37.27 -8.31
CA LEU A 559 -7.44 -38.71 -8.07
C LEU A 559 -8.83 -39.34 -7.91
N ASP A 560 -9.77 -38.63 -7.31
CA ASP A 560 -11.16 -39.09 -7.18
C ASP A 560 -11.93 -39.02 -8.51
N GLU A 561 -11.66 -38.01 -9.34
CA GLU A 561 -12.23 -37.87 -10.70
C GLU A 561 -11.69 -38.93 -11.69
N LEU A 562 -10.37 -39.15 -11.67
CA LEU A 562 -9.67 -39.98 -12.69
C LEU A 562 -9.50 -41.43 -12.26
N GLY A 563 -9.74 -41.76 -11.00
CA GLY A 563 -9.47 -43.06 -10.39
C GLY A 563 -8.02 -43.25 -10.03
N ARG A 564 -7.75 -43.94 -8.91
CA ARG A 564 -6.40 -44.14 -8.35
C ARG A 564 -5.65 -45.31 -9.01
N ASP A 565 -6.37 -46.28 -9.61
CA ASP A 565 -5.77 -47.49 -10.14
C ASP A 565 -4.87 -47.21 -11.37
N GLY A 566 -3.61 -47.66 -11.26
CA GLY A 566 -2.59 -47.49 -12.31
C GLY A 566 -2.11 -46.05 -12.50
N MET A 567 -2.46 -45.14 -11.58
CA MET A 567 -1.98 -43.76 -11.62
C MET A 567 -0.56 -43.69 -11.03
N ASN A 568 0.37 -43.13 -11.80
CA ASN A 568 1.70 -42.77 -11.32
C ASN A 568 1.66 -41.32 -10.84
N ILE A 569 1.96 -41.08 -9.55
CA ILE A 569 2.00 -39.79 -8.91
C ILE A 569 3.47 -39.40 -8.73
N GLN A 570 3.92 -38.36 -9.42
CA GLN A 570 5.23 -37.75 -9.21
C GLN A 570 5.07 -36.45 -8.45
N ARG A 571 5.71 -36.33 -7.27
CA ARG A 571 5.83 -35.06 -6.54
C ARG A 571 7.10 -34.36 -7.01
N TYR A 572 7.00 -33.10 -7.42
CA TYR A 572 8.14 -32.25 -7.72
C TYR A 572 8.67 -31.62 -6.43
N LYS A 573 9.96 -31.83 -6.15
CA LYS A 573 10.65 -31.20 -5.02
C LYS A 573 11.31 -29.89 -5.42
N GLY A 574 11.65 -29.74 -6.71
CA GLY A 574 12.24 -28.53 -7.26
C GLY A 574 12.07 -28.43 -8.76
N LEU A 575 12.23 -27.22 -9.28
CA LEU A 575 12.11 -26.87 -10.69
C LEU A 575 13.15 -27.61 -11.57
N GLY A 576 14.29 -28.00 -10.97
CA GLY A 576 15.33 -28.76 -11.65
C GLY A 576 14.92 -30.18 -12.05
N GLU A 577 13.82 -30.71 -11.50
CA GLU A 577 13.26 -32.02 -11.85
C GLU A 577 12.34 -31.95 -13.08
N MET A 578 11.99 -30.74 -13.52
CA MET A 578 11.14 -30.52 -14.69
C MET A 578 12.01 -30.38 -15.96
N ASN A 579 11.62 -31.08 -17.01
CA ASN A 579 12.24 -30.85 -18.31
C ASN A 579 11.76 -29.54 -18.96
N PRO A 580 12.41 -29.00 -19.99
CA PRO A 580 12.06 -27.71 -20.58
C PRO A 580 10.60 -27.62 -21.09
N GLU A 581 10.05 -28.69 -21.63
CA GLU A 581 8.68 -28.75 -22.16
C GLU A 581 7.66 -28.68 -21.03
N GLN A 582 7.88 -29.44 -19.96
CA GLN A 582 7.03 -29.41 -18.75
C GLN A 582 7.02 -28.02 -18.09
N LEU A 583 8.21 -27.42 -17.98
CA LEU A 583 8.34 -26.08 -17.39
C LEU A 583 7.66 -25.01 -18.25
N TRP A 584 7.75 -25.14 -19.58
CA TRP A 584 7.01 -24.28 -20.50
C TRP A 584 5.51 -24.45 -20.32
N GLU A 585 4.98 -25.66 -20.48
CA GLU A 585 3.54 -25.91 -20.46
C GLU A 585 2.84 -25.50 -19.16
N THR A 586 3.54 -25.63 -18.02
CA THR A 586 2.92 -25.43 -16.70
C THR A 586 3.19 -24.07 -16.06
N THR A 587 4.35 -23.46 -16.38
CA THR A 587 4.87 -22.33 -15.58
C THR A 587 5.26 -21.11 -16.42
N MET A 588 5.64 -21.30 -17.70
CA MET A 588 6.18 -20.21 -18.50
C MET A 588 5.28 -19.78 -19.67
N ASN A 589 4.43 -20.64 -20.19
CA ASN A 589 3.53 -20.31 -21.28
C ASN A 589 2.44 -19.33 -20.83
N PRO A 590 2.34 -18.13 -21.42
CA PRO A 590 1.36 -17.12 -21.03
C PRO A 590 -0.10 -17.59 -21.05
N GLU A 591 -0.44 -18.58 -21.87
CA GLU A 591 -1.80 -19.09 -22.03
C GLU A 591 -2.22 -20.08 -20.92
N THR A 592 -1.25 -20.76 -20.29
CA THR A 592 -1.53 -21.89 -19.38
C THR A 592 -0.96 -21.70 -17.98
N ARG A 593 0.02 -20.79 -17.80
CA ARG A 593 0.68 -20.56 -16.52
C ARG A 593 -0.21 -19.88 -15.51
N THR A 594 0.02 -20.19 -14.25
CA THR A 594 -0.54 -19.46 -13.12
C THR A 594 0.55 -18.64 -12.44
N MET A 595 0.26 -17.37 -12.16
CA MET A 595 1.15 -16.44 -11.45
C MET A 595 0.36 -15.63 -10.44
N VAL A 596 0.99 -15.29 -9.32
CA VAL A 596 0.45 -14.35 -8.34
C VAL A 596 1.15 -13.01 -8.53
N GLN A 597 0.39 -11.95 -8.79
CA GLN A 597 0.90 -10.59 -8.79
C GLN A 597 1.16 -10.14 -7.36
N VAL A 598 2.33 -9.55 -7.12
CA VAL A 598 2.67 -9.00 -5.80
C VAL A 598 2.12 -7.59 -5.72
N THR A 599 1.24 -7.35 -4.77
CA THR A 599 0.63 -6.05 -4.48
C THR A 599 0.99 -5.59 -3.09
N VAL A 600 1.04 -4.28 -2.87
CA VAL A 600 1.18 -3.66 -1.56
C VAL A 600 -0.10 -2.88 -1.30
N GLU A 601 -0.99 -3.45 -0.51
CA GLU A 601 -2.26 -2.80 -0.14
C GLU A 601 -2.07 -1.87 1.06
N ASP A 602 -1.26 -2.29 2.02
CA ASP A 602 -0.89 -1.55 3.22
C ASP A 602 0.64 -1.51 3.36
N ALA A 603 1.23 -0.34 3.09
CA ALA A 603 2.67 -0.14 3.16
C ALA A 603 3.21 -0.21 4.61
N ILE A 604 2.41 0.17 5.59
CA ILE A 604 2.78 0.12 7.01
C ILE A 604 2.86 -1.34 7.47
N LYS A 605 1.85 -2.12 7.10
CA LYS A 605 1.82 -3.55 7.44
C LYS A 605 2.93 -4.33 6.74
N ALA A 606 3.20 -4.01 5.47
CA ALA A 606 4.31 -4.62 4.74
C ALA A 606 5.66 -4.29 5.41
N ASP A 607 5.90 -3.03 5.81
CA ASP A 607 7.10 -2.63 6.55
C ASP A 607 7.24 -3.40 7.87
N GLU A 608 6.15 -3.52 8.64
CA GLU A 608 6.13 -4.29 9.88
C GLU A 608 6.51 -5.76 9.66
N ILE A 609 5.90 -6.42 8.66
CA ILE A 609 6.16 -7.84 8.35
C ILE A 609 7.61 -8.05 7.92
N PHE A 610 8.15 -7.21 7.02
CA PHE A 610 9.56 -7.31 6.62
C PHE A 610 10.49 -7.06 7.80
N THR A 611 10.19 -6.09 8.67
CA THR A 611 10.98 -5.83 9.89
C THR A 611 10.96 -7.03 10.84
N ILE A 612 9.80 -7.64 11.07
CA ILE A 612 9.66 -8.84 11.94
C ILE A 612 10.42 -10.03 11.36
N LEU A 613 10.16 -10.36 10.09
CA LEU A 613 10.69 -11.57 9.48
C LEU A 613 12.17 -11.47 9.14
N MET A 614 12.63 -10.30 8.69
CA MET A 614 13.95 -10.12 8.10
C MET A 614 14.87 -9.24 8.94
N GLY A 615 14.36 -8.53 9.96
CA GLY A 615 15.11 -7.66 10.86
C GLY A 615 16.05 -8.42 11.83
N ASP A 616 16.82 -7.68 12.63
CA ASP A 616 17.81 -8.23 13.57
C ASP A 616 17.15 -8.81 14.83
N ASP A 617 16.02 -8.27 15.28
CA ASP A 617 15.35 -8.70 16.49
C ASP A 617 14.71 -10.09 16.30
N ILE A 618 15.04 -11.00 17.22
CA ILE A 618 14.59 -12.39 17.18
C ILE A 618 13.23 -12.55 17.89
N ALA A 619 12.96 -11.76 18.93
CA ALA A 619 11.78 -11.93 19.76
C ALA A 619 10.46 -11.72 18.98
N PRO A 620 10.29 -10.65 18.18
CA PRO A 620 9.09 -10.46 17.37
C PRO A 620 8.90 -11.55 16.31
N ARG A 621 9.99 -12.04 15.71
CA ARG A 621 9.94 -13.15 14.74
C ARG A 621 9.49 -14.46 15.38
N ARG A 622 10.01 -14.76 16.56
CA ARG A 622 9.59 -15.95 17.31
C ARG A 622 8.11 -15.89 17.68
N GLN A 623 7.66 -14.75 18.18
CA GLN A 623 6.24 -14.52 18.48
C GLN A 623 5.37 -14.70 17.24
N PHE A 624 5.76 -14.11 16.11
CA PHE A 624 5.04 -14.26 14.83
C PHE A 624 4.91 -15.73 14.41
N ILE A 625 5.99 -16.52 14.55
CA ILE A 625 5.98 -17.95 14.22
C ILE A 625 5.02 -18.71 15.16
N GLU A 626 5.07 -18.44 16.47
CA GLU A 626 4.21 -19.10 17.47
C GLU A 626 2.72 -18.79 17.22
N GLU A 627 2.38 -17.55 16.93
CA GLU A 627 1.00 -17.10 16.65
C GLU A 627 0.43 -17.69 15.35
N ASN A 628 1.27 -17.87 14.33
CA ASN A 628 0.86 -18.34 13.01
C ASN A 628 1.08 -19.85 12.79
N ALA A 629 1.69 -20.57 13.74
CA ALA A 629 1.98 -22.01 13.62
C ALA A 629 0.73 -22.85 13.30
N LYS A 630 -0.43 -22.48 13.81
CA LYS A 630 -1.72 -23.15 13.55
C LYS A 630 -2.20 -23.10 12.11
N PHE A 631 -1.68 -22.17 11.31
CA PHE A 631 -2.05 -22.02 9.90
C PHE A 631 -1.13 -22.77 8.94
N VAL A 632 -0.03 -23.35 9.48
CA VAL A 632 0.91 -24.12 8.67
C VAL A 632 0.27 -25.46 8.32
N LYS A 633 -0.04 -25.67 7.04
CA LYS A 633 -0.64 -26.92 6.53
C LYS A 633 0.39 -27.98 6.16
N ASN A 634 1.58 -27.58 5.68
CA ASN A 634 2.63 -28.47 5.21
C ASN A 634 3.93 -28.17 5.95
N LEU A 635 4.29 -29.04 6.87
CA LEU A 635 5.63 -29.09 7.46
C LEU A 635 6.46 -30.04 6.60
N ASP A 636 7.56 -29.55 6.03
CA ASP A 636 8.56 -30.36 5.35
C ASP A 636 9.43 -31.02 6.46
N ILE A 637 8.93 -32.16 6.98
CA ILE A 637 9.57 -32.94 8.04
C ILE A 637 10.22 -34.18 7.42
#